data_5e7ddeae56340c2be1a068a2afbd6e3c
#
_entry.id   5e7ddeae56340c2be1a068a2afbd6e3c
#
_cell.length_a   1.000
_cell.length_b   1.000
_cell.length_c   1.000
_cell.angle_alpha   90.00
_cell.angle_beta   90.00
_cell.angle_gamma   90.00
#
_symmetry.space_group_name_H-M   'P 1'
#
loop_
_entity.id
_entity.type
_entity.pdbx_description
1 polymer ?
#
loop_
_entity_poly.entity_id
_entity_poly.type
_entity_poly.pdbx_seq_one_letter_code
_entity_poly.pdbx_strand_id
1 'polypeptide(L)'
;MISCVGTAPTKEVHLIDSLNQVAYSYRYKDLDSSCHAATQAYGKVNLYSQGKAEASNNLGFCAFMRMDFEKAEKFHKDVYSLTKNELELLVADIGLMKIYQRTAMNKEFYDYRNSALRRMKRIDEDNKLFVDKHERLRLNYARSEFYIVSAVYYYYLQQRPEAVASINEIYPQEELVADTNQLLYYHYIKGSAALCDGETADERRLREFDELYTTWKMASRGGYLYFEGNGVQGLANLMASPDNYD
;
A
#
# COMPACT_ATOMS: atom_id res chain seq x y z
N MET A 1 17.44 -38.74 -11.16
CA MET A 1 18.29 -37.52 -11.00
C MET A 1 17.66 -36.66 -9.93
N ILE A 2 18.26 -36.64 -8.73
CA ILE A 2 17.80 -35.76 -7.63
C ILE A 2 18.40 -34.38 -7.95
N SER A 3 17.55 -33.45 -8.35
CA SER A 3 17.95 -32.06 -8.51
C SER A 3 18.25 -31.50 -7.12
N CYS A 4 19.52 -31.27 -6.82
CA CYS A 4 19.92 -30.51 -5.64
C CYS A 4 19.40 -29.06 -5.84
N VAL A 5 18.29 -28.71 -5.20
CA VAL A 5 17.88 -27.31 -5.05
C VAL A 5 18.89 -26.70 -4.09
N GLY A 6 19.89 -26.02 -4.63
CA GLY A 6 20.85 -25.27 -3.83
C GLY A 6 20.12 -24.18 -3.03
N THR A 7 20.35 -24.11 -1.73
CA THR A 7 19.89 -23.00 -0.88
C THR A 7 20.85 -21.82 -1.07
N ALA A 8 20.31 -20.61 -1.16
CA ALA A 8 21.12 -19.39 -1.22
C ALA A 8 22.03 -19.28 0.03
N PRO A 9 23.26 -18.78 -0.11
CA PRO A 9 24.12 -18.52 1.04
C PRO A 9 23.45 -17.54 2.02
N THR A 10 23.54 -17.81 3.32
CA THR A 10 22.90 -17.00 4.37
C THR A 10 23.20 -15.50 4.26
N LYS A 11 24.44 -15.13 3.87
CA LYS A 11 24.83 -13.72 3.66
C LYS A 11 24.08 -13.06 2.51
N GLU A 12 23.79 -13.80 1.44
CA GLU A 12 23.05 -13.29 0.28
C GLU A 12 21.58 -13.09 0.63
N VAL A 13 20.97 -14.01 1.38
CA VAL A 13 19.60 -13.88 1.89
C VAL A 13 19.47 -12.62 2.74
N HIS A 14 20.33 -12.43 3.74
CA HIS A 14 20.31 -11.23 4.60
C HIS A 14 20.51 -9.93 3.81
N LEU A 15 21.36 -9.93 2.79
CA LEU A 15 21.54 -8.76 1.94
C LEU A 15 20.26 -8.40 1.16
N ILE A 16 19.60 -9.42 0.60
CA ILE A 16 18.36 -9.24 -0.17
C ILE A 16 17.24 -8.74 0.75
N ASP A 17 17.08 -9.35 1.92
CA ASP A 17 16.09 -8.91 2.92
C ASP A 17 16.34 -7.48 3.36
N SER A 18 17.61 -7.09 3.62
CA SER A 18 17.97 -5.71 3.95
C SER A 18 17.64 -4.74 2.82
N LEU A 19 17.89 -5.11 1.56
CA LEU A 19 17.56 -4.28 0.39
C LEU A 19 16.05 -4.12 0.23
N ASN A 20 15.28 -5.18 0.45
CA ASN A 20 13.82 -5.13 0.42
C ASN A 20 13.27 -4.24 1.54
N GLN A 21 13.82 -4.32 2.76
CA GLN A 21 13.45 -3.43 3.87
C GLN A 21 13.76 -1.96 3.56
N VAL A 22 14.92 -1.67 2.96
CA VAL A 22 15.27 -0.32 2.50
C VAL A 22 14.26 0.15 1.45
N ALA A 23 13.98 -0.68 0.43
CA ALA A 23 12.99 -0.34 -0.61
C ALA A 23 11.62 0.00 0.01
N TYR A 24 11.15 -0.80 0.95
CA TYR A 24 9.89 -0.57 1.66
C TYR A 24 9.92 0.74 2.47
N SER A 25 10.97 0.99 3.24
CA SER A 25 11.06 2.15 4.13
C SER A 25 11.15 3.49 3.39
N TYR A 26 11.65 3.49 2.16
CA TYR A 26 11.80 4.70 1.34
C TYR A 26 10.61 4.97 0.40
N ARG A 27 9.58 4.10 0.35
CA ARG A 27 8.47 4.16 -0.61
C ARG A 27 7.88 5.55 -0.84
N TYR A 28 7.64 6.32 0.21
CA TYR A 28 7.02 7.64 0.14
C TYR A 28 7.96 8.79 0.58
N LYS A 29 9.21 8.46 0.90
CA LYS A 29 10.26 9.43 1.23
C LYS A 29 11.08 9.80 0.01
N ASP A 30 11.66 8.79 -0.60
CA ASP A 30 12.53 8.90 -1.76
C ASP A 30 12.29 7.70 -2.68
N LEU A 31 11.47 7.94 -3.71
CA LEU A 31 11.08 6.90 -4.64
C LEU A 31 12.28 6.33 -5.41
N ASP A 32 13.28 7.15 -5.74
CA ASP A 32 14.44 6.71 -6.49
C ASP A 32 15.32 5.79 -5.65
N SER A 33 15.55 6.10 -4.38
CA SER A 33 16.23 5.22 -3.42
C SER A 33 15.46 3.90 -3.22
N SER A 34 14.13 3.96 -3.10
CA SER A 34 13.27 2.78 -3.01
C SER A 34 13.44 1.88 -4.24
N CYS A 35 13.34 2.45 -5.44
CA CYS A 35 13.46 1.71 -6.70
C CYS A 35 14.87 1.15 -6.91
N HIS A 36 15.91 1.88 -6.51
CA HIS A 36 17.28 1.41 -6.61
C HIS A 36 17.51 0.19 -5.72
N ALA A 37 17.09 0.23 -4.47
CA ALA A 37 17.19 -0.90 -3.54
C ALA A 37 16.41 -2.12 -4.04
N ALA A 38 15.18 -1.93 -4.51
CA ALA A 38 14.36 -3.00 -5.09
C ALA A 38 15.02 -3.63 -6.33
N THR A 39 15.61 -2.81 -7.20
CA THR A 39 16.34 -3.29 -8.40
C THR A 39 17.55 -4.12 -8.01
N GLN A 40 18.30 -3.68 -7.01
CA GLN A 40 19.46 -4.43 -6.51
C GLN A 40 19.03 -5.76 -5.88
N ALA A 41 17.97 -5.77 -5.07
CA ALA A 41 17.41 -6.99 -4.50
C ALA A 41 17.00 -7.97 -5.61
N TYR A 42 16.20 -7.51 -6.58
CA TYR A 42 15.70 -8.32 -7.69
C TYR A 42 16.82 -8.92 -8.56
N GLY A 43 17.87 -8.15 -8.82
CA GLY A 43 19.01 -8.57 -9.66
C GLY A 43 19.95 -9.57 -9.00
N LYS A 44 19.97 -9.66 -7.66
CA LYS A 44 20.88 -10.56 -6.93
C LYS A 44 20.32 -11.97 -6.73
N VAL A 45 19.05 -12.22 -7.03
CA VAL A 45 18.37 -13.45 -6.62
C VAL A 45 18.37 -14.50 -7.71
N ASN A 46 19.23 -15.51 -7.54
CA ASN A 46 19.13 -16.73 -8.35
C ASN A 46 18.47 -17.90 -7.58
N LEU A 47 18.53 -17.92 -6.25
CA LEU A 47 18.12 -19.08 -5.43
C LEU A 47 17.17 -18.72 -4.27
N TYR A 48 16.86 -17.45 -4.04
CA TYR A 48 15.97 -16.98 -2.96
C TYR A 48 14.67 -16.40 -3.53
N SER A 49 13.76 -17.30 -3.90
CA SER A 49 12.51 -16.93 -4.60
C SER A 49 11.59 -16.01 -3.79
N GLN A 50 11.55 -16.14 -2.46
CA GLN A 50 10.73 -15.28 -1.60
C GLN A 50 11.25 -13.83 -1.62
N GLY A 51 12.55 -13.61 -1.43
CA GLY A 51 13.15 -12.27 -1.52
C GLY A 51 12.99 -11.65 -2.90
N LYS A 52 12.98 -12.47 -3.96
CA LYS A 52 12.69 -12.02 -5.33
C LYS A 52 11.22 -11.60 -5.49
N ALA A 53 10.30 -12.32 -4.90
CA ALA A 53 8.89 -11.99 -4.93
C ALA A 53 8.61 -10.64 -4.24
N GLU A 54 9.22 -10.41 -3.06
CA GLU A 54 9.16 -9.12 -2.37
C GLU A 54 9.78 -7.99 -3.20
N ALA A 55 10.95 -8.21 -3.79
CA ALA A 55 11.59 -7.23 -4.68
C ALA A 55 10.72 -6.93 -5.91
N SER A 56 10.04 -7.93 -6.48
CA SER A 56 9.10 -7.73 -7.59
C SER A 56 7.91 -6.86 -7.16
N ASN A 57 7.33 -7.10 -5.99
CA ASN A 57 6.29 -6.23 -5.43
C ASN A 57 6.78 -4.79 -5.21
N ASN A 58 8.00 -4.59 -4.71
CA ASN A 58 8.58 -3.27 -4.54
C ASN A 58 8.81 -2.57 -5.89
N LEU A 59 9.25 -3.29 -6.92
CA LEU A 59 9.37 -2.75 -8.28
C LEU A 59 8.01 -2.43 -8.91
N GLY A 60 7.00 -3.26 -8.67
CA GLY A 60 5.62 -2.99 -9.05
C GLY A 60 5.10 -1.69 -8.45
N PHE A 61 5.35 -1.48 -7.14
CA PHE A 61 5.05 -0.21 -6.47
C PHE A 61 5.80 0.97 -7.13
N CYS A 62 7.08 0.84 -7.39
CA CYS A 62 7.88 1.88 -8.05
C CYS A 62 7.34 2.26 -9.43
N ALA A 63 6.99 1.27 -10.24
CA ALA A 63 6.42 1.48 -11.56
C ALA A 63 5.04 2.16 -11.47
N PHE A 64 4.19 1.72 -10.52
CA PHE A 64 2.90 2.34 -10.26
C PHE A 64 3.02 3.82 -9.88
N MET A 65 3.93 4.17 -8.98
CA MET A 65 4.17 5.57 -8.57
C MET A 65 4.68 6.45 -9.72
N ARG A 66 5.32 5.86 -10.72
CA ARG A 66 5.74 6.52 -11.96
C ARG A 66 4.67 6.48 -13.07
N MET A 67 3.48 5.98 -12.75
CA MET A 67 2.36 5.82 -13.68
C MET A 67 2.65 4.88 -14.87
N ASP A 68 3.68 4.02 -14.75
CA ASP A 68 3.98 2.95 -15.69
C ASP A 68 3.18 1.69 -15.32
N PHE A 69 1.88 1.74 -15.63
CA PHE A 69 0.94 0.70 -15.19
C PHE A 69 1.18 -0.66 -15.84
N GLU A 70 1.65 -0.68 -17.08
CA GLU A 70 1.98 -1.93 -17.78
C GLU A 70 3.15 -2.65 -17.07
N LYS A 71 4.19 -1.91 -16.75
CA LYS A 71 5.34 -2.45 -16.03
C LYS A 71 4.99 -2.84 -14.59
N ALA A 72 4.16 -2.04 -13.92
CA ALA A 72 3.67 -2.36 -12.58
C ALA A 72 2.88 -3.67 -12.56
N GLU A 73 1.95 -3.83 -13.52
CA GLU A 73 1.15 -5.04 -13.69
C GLU A 73 2.03 -6.27 -13.91
N LYS A 74 3.03 -6.17 -14.78
CA LYS A 74 3.98 -7.24 -15.04
C LYS A 74 4.69 -7.69 -13.76
N PHE A 75 5.27 -6.76 -13.00
CA PHE A 75 5.97 -7.10 -11.77
C PHE A 75 5.07 -7.76 -10.73
N HIS A 76 3.85 -7.25 -10.53
CA HIS A 76 2.93 -7.89 -9.60
C HIS A 76 2.45 -9.27 -10.09
N LYS A 77 2.24 -9.47 -11.39
CA LYS A 77 1.90 -10.78 -11.95
C LYS A 77 3.07 -11.79 -11.86
N ASP A 78 4.31 -11.35 -12.00
CA ASP A 78 5.48 -12.23 -11.88
C ASP A 78 5.56 -12.88 -10.50
N VAL A 79 5.06 -12.23 -9.44
CA VAL A 79 5.06 -12.76 -8.06
C VAL A 79 4.39 -14.14 -7.96
N TYR A 80 3.32 -14.37 -8.71
CA TYR A 80 2.59 -15.67 -8.67
C TYR A 80 3.44 -16.86 -9.14
N SER A 81 4.42 -16.61 -9.99
CA SER A 81 5.37 -17.62 -10.44
C SER A 81 6.55 -17.82 -9.48
N LEU A 82 6.84 -16.81 -8.66
CA LEU A 82 8.03 -16.77 -7.81
C LEU A 82 7.81 -17.40 -6.44
N THR A 83 6.59 -17.33 -5.89
CA THR A 83 6.37 -17.75 -4.50
C THR A 83 4.98 -18.34 -4.27
N LYS A 84 4.83 -19.06 -3.14
CA LYS A 84 3.56 -19.47 -2.55
C LYS A 84 3.29 -18.75 -1.22
N ASN A 85 4.12 -17.78 -0.84
CA ASN A 85 3.92 -17.00 0.37
C ASN A 85 2.67 -16.13 0.23
N GLU A 86 1.69 -16.32 1.11
CA GLU A 86 0.39 -15.64 1.04
C GLU A 86 0.50 -14.13 1.25
N LEU A 87 1.49 -13.64 2.02
CA LEU A 87 1.72 -12.20 2.17
C LEU A 87 2.19 -11.57 0.86
N GLU A 88 3.17 -12.16 0.19
CA GLU A 88 3.64 -11.62 -1.11
C GLU A 88 2.55 -11.64 -2.18
N LEU A 89 1.76 -12.70 -2.20
CA LEU A 89 0.63 -12.83 -3.10
C LEU A 89 -0.49 -11.83 -2.76
N LEU A 90 -0.73 -11.54 -1.47
CA LEU A 90 -1.67 -10.49 -1.03
C LEU A 90 -1.22 -9.10 -1.48
N VAL A 91 0.06 -8.79 -1.29
CA VAL A 91 0.64 -7.50 -1.75
C VAL A 91 0.53 -7.36 -3.26
N ALA A 92 0.75 -8.43 -4.02
CA ALA A 92 0.59 -8.44 -5.47
C ALA A 92 -0.88 -8.22 -5.89
N ASP A 93 -1.84 -8.90 -5.24
CA ASP A 93 -3.26 -8.70 -5.49
C ASP A 93 -3.67 -7.24 -5.29
N ILE A 94 -3.22 -6.60 -4.18
CA ILE A 94 -3.52 -5.19 -3.87
C ILE A 94 -2.85 -4.25 -4.88
N GLY A 95 -1.61 -4.53 -5.28
CA GLY A 95 -0.93 -3.77 -6.33
C GLY A 95 -1.71 -3.79 -7.65
N LEU A 96 -2.25 -4.95 -8.04
CA LEU A 96 -3.09 -5.10 -9.22
C LEU A 96 -4.45 -4.39 -9.05
N MET A 97 -5.07 -4.45 -7.86
CA MET A 97 -6.28 -3.65 -7.58
C MET A 97 -6.03 -2.15 -7.79
N LYS A 98 -4.90 -1.61 -7.33
CA LYS A 98 -4.54 -0.19 -7.52
C LYS A 98 -4.42 0.16 -9.01
N ILE A 99 -3.79 -0.69 -9.81
CA ILE A 99 -3.65 -0.49 -11.25
C ILE A 99 -5.03 -0.48 -11.92
N TYR A 100 -5.87 -1.48 -11.65
CA TYR A 100 -7.17 -1.61 -12.29
C TYR A 100 -8.18 -0.56 -11.82
N GLN A 101 -8.03 -0.05 -10.60
CA GLN A 101 -8.72 1.15 -10.16
C GLN A 101 -8.36 2.38 -11.03
N ARG A 102 -7.06 2.59 -11.30
CA ARG A 102 -6.58 3.74 -12.10
C ARG A 102 -6.94 3.63 -13.58
N THR A 103 -7.05 2.41 -14.10
CA THR A 103 -7.36 2.14 -15.50
C THR A 103 -8.84 1.84 -15.75
N ALA A 104 -9.70 1.97 -14.72
CA ALA A 104 -11.14 1.72 -14.77
C ALA A 104 -11.52 0.30 -15.26
N MET A 105 -10.68 -0.69 -14.98
CA MET A 105 -10.91 -2.10 -15.32
C MET A 105 -11.67 -2.78 -14.18
N ASN A 106 -12.99 -2.59 -14.16
CA ASN A 106 -13.86 -2.98 -13.04
C ASN A 106 -13.83 -4.48 -12.75
N LYS A 107 -13.90 -5.31 -13.79
CA LYS A 107 -13.93 -6.77 -13.62
C LYS A 107 -12.65 -7.25 -12.95
N GLU A 108 -11.51 -6.84 -13.46
CA GLU A 108 -10.18 -7.19 -12.96
C GLU A 108 -9.99 -6.70 -11.52
N PHE A 109 -10.45 -5.48 -11.21
CA PHE A 109 -10.44 -4.97 -9.84
C PHE A 109 -11.16 -5.90 -8.88
N TYR A 110 -12.39 -6.32 -9.19
CA TYR A 110 -13.17 -7.22 -8.33
C TYR A 110 -12.56 -8.63 -8.25
N ASP A 111 -12.00 -9.15 -9.35
CA ASP A 111 -11.34 -10.45 -9.36
C ASP A 111 -10.16 -10.48 -8.37
N TYR A 112 -9.29 -9.46 -8.39
CA TYR A 112 -8.16 -9.35 -7.47
C TYR A 112 -8.57 -8.96 -6.05
N ARG A 113 -9.60 -8.13 -5.88
CA ARG A 113 -10.17 -7.85 -4.57
C ARG A 113 -10.68 -9.13 -3.88
N ASN A 114 -11.40 -9.97 -4.61
CA ASN A 114 -11.87 -11.25 -4.08
C ASN A 114 -10.71 -12.23 -3.82
N SER A 115 -9.65 -12.18 -4.61
CA SER A 115 -8.43 -12.94 -4.36
C SER A 115 -7.77 -12.50 -3.06
N ALA A 116 -7.57 -11.20 -2.86
CA ALA A 116 -7.00 -10.63 -1.65
C ALA A 116 -7.80 -11.01 -0.39
N LEU A 117 -9.14 -10.95 -0.43
CA LEU A 117 -10.00 -11.37 0.68
C LEU A 117 -9.78 -12.85 1.05
N ARG A 118 -9.70 -13.73 0.06
CA ARG A 118 -9.42 -15.16 0.31
C ARG A 118 -8.04 -15.38 0.92
N ARG A 119 -7.04 -14.57 0.54
CA ARG A 119 -5.69 -14.64 1.11
C ARG A 119 -5.67 -14.17 2.55
N MET A 120 -6.28 -13.02 2.84
CA MET A 120 -6.38 -12.53 4.21
C MET A 120 -7.04 -13.56 5.14
N LYS A 121 -8.12 -14.20 4.67
CA LYS A 121 -8.76 -15.28 5.44
C LYS A 121 -7.81 -16.46 5.69
N ARG A 122 -7.07 -16.93 4.68
CA ARG A 122 -6.07 -18.02 4.87
C ARG A 122 -4.94 -17.62 5.82
N ILE A 123 -4.48 -16.38 5.76
CA ILE A 123 -3.48 -15.84 6.68
C ILE A 123 -4.01 -15.85 8.11
N ASP A 124 -5.27 -15.48 8.33
CA ASP A 124 -5.89 -15.47 9.67
C ASP A 124 -6.09 -16.88 10.23
N GLU A 125 -6.40 -17.85 9.36
CA GLU A 125 -6.56 -19.26 9.75
C GLU A 125 -5.21 -19.93 10.10
N ASP A 126 -4.09 -19.45 9.54
CA ASP A 126 -2.75 -19.98 9.78
C ASP A 126 -1.96 -19.11 10.77
N ASN A 127 -2.29 -19.25 12.07
CA ASN A 127 -1.70 -18.48 13.17
C ASN A 127 -0.16 -18.60 13.35
N LYS A 128 0.54 -19.34 12.48
CA LYS A 128 1.98 -19.60 12.60
C LYS A 128 2.84 -18.74 11.67
N LEU A 129 2.23 -17.98 10.75
CA LEU A 129 2.92 -17.46 9.57
C LEU A 129 3.83 -16.25 9.82
N PHE A 130 3.63 -15.46 10.87
CA PHE A 130 4.36 -14.16 10.99
C PHE A 130 5.07 -14.02 12.32
N VAL A 131 6.26 -14.61 12.41
CA VAL A 131 7.17 -14.47 13.56
C VAL A 131 8.02 -13.20 13.40
N ASP A 132 8.34 -12.81 12.18
CA ASP A 132 9.18 -11.65 11.91
C ASP A 132 8.40 -10.32 12.01
N LYS A 133 9.04 -9.34 12.65
CA LYS A 133 8.46 -7.99 12.84
C LYS A 133 8.20 -7.28 11.50
N HIS A 134 9.09 -7.43 10.53
CA HIS A 134 8.96 -6.81 9.21
C HIS A 134 7.76 -7.37 8.44
N GLU A 135 7.60 -8.70 8.44
CA GLU A 135 6.43 -9.35 7.80
C GLU A 135 5.12 -8.91 8.46
N ARG A 136 5.07 -8.79 9.79
CA ARG A 136 3.87 -8.30 10.50
C ARG A 136 3.51 -6.86 10.12
N LEU A 137 4.51 -5.97 10.06
CA LEU A 137 4.28 -4.58 9.63
C LEU A 137 3.76 -4.53 8.18
N ARG A 138 4.33 -5.33 7.30
CA ARG A 138 3.88 -5.43 5.90
C ARG A 138 2.47 -6.00 5.78
N LEU A 139 2.11 -6.98 6.59
CA LEU A 139 0.75 -7.53 6.62
C LEU A 139 -0.26 -6.48 7.07
N ASN A 140 0.03 -5.76 8.16
CA ASN A 140 -0.84 -4.71 8.66
C ASN A 140 -1.01 -3.60 7.63
N TYR A 141 0.09 -3.19 6.98
CA TYR A 141 0.04 -2.24 5.87
C TYR A 141 -0.81 -2.75 4.71
N ALA A 142 -0.61 -4.00 4.27
CA ALA A 142 -1.35 -4.59 3.17
C ALA A 142 -2.86 -4.65 3.46
N ARG A 143 -3.26 -5.02 4.69
CA ARG A 143 -4.67 -5.01 5.11
C ARG A 143 -5.28 -3.61 5.02
N SER A 144 -4.60 -2.60 5.58
CA SER A 144 -5.08 -1.23 5.52
C SER A 144 -5.13 -0.71 4.10
N GLU A 145 -4.11 -0.97 3.30
CA GLU A 145 -4.07 -0.58 1.88
C GLU A 145 -5.21 -1.23 1.08
N PHE A 146 -5.53 -2.50 1.35
CA PHE A 146 -6.67 -3.18 0.73
C PHE A 146 -7.99 -2.42 0.98
N TYR A 147 -8.26 -2.04 2.23
CA TYR A 147 -9.47 -1.31 2.59
C TYR A 147 -9.47 0.12 2.06
N ILE A 148 -8.33 0.81 2.10
CA ILE A 148 -8.18 2.15 1.52
C ILE A 148 -8.46 2.13 0.01
N VAL A 149 -7.84 1.21 -0.72
CA VAL A 149 -8.03 1.08 -2.18
C VAL A 149 -9.49 0.72 -2.51
N SER A 150 -10.11 -0.16 -1.72
CA SER A 150 -11.53 -0.51 -1.85
C SER A 150 -12.41 0.73 -1.60
N ALA A 151 -12.17 1.48 -0.53
CA ALA A 151 -12.94 2.68 -0.18
C ALA A 151 -12.86 3.75 -1.29
N VAL A 152 -11.66 4.04 -1.78
CA VAL A 152 -11.46 5.00 -2.88
C VAL A 152 -12.19 4.55 -4.14
N TYR A 153 -12.15 3.27 -4.47
CA TYR A 153 -12.85 2.74 -5.65
C TYR A 153 -14.36 2.83 -5.52
N TYR A 154 -14.93 2.43 -4.39
CA TYR A 154 -16.36 2.57 -4.11
C TYR A 154 -16.82 4.03 -4.13
N TYR A 155 -16.00 4.94 -3.63
CA TYR A 155 -16.28 6.37 -3.71
C TYR A 155 -16.40 6.85 -5.16
N TYR A 156 -15.46 6.47 -6.05
CA TYR A 156 -15.55 6.81 -7.47
C TYR A 156 -16.78 6.20 -8.19
N LEU A 157 -17.23 5.03 -7.73
CA LEU A 157 -18.45 4.40 -8.22
C LEU A 157 -19.73 4.99 -7.58
N GLN A 158 -19.61 6.01 -6.74
CA GLN A 158 -20.70 6.62 -5.95
C GLN A 158 -21.39 5.63 -5.00
N GLN A 159 -20.74 4.56 -4.62
CA GLN A 159 -21.16 3.58 -3.63
C GLN A 159 -20.65 3.99 -2.24
N ARG A 160 -21.27 5.07 -1.70
CA ARG A 160 -20.81 5.71 -0.47
C ARG A 160 -20.88 4.81 0.77
N PRO A 161 -21.95 4.02 1.00
CA PRO A 161 -22.01 3.12 2.16
C PRO A 161 -20.87 2.11 2.18
N GLU A 162 -20.53 1.52 1.02
CA GLU A 162 -19.44 0.57 0.86
C GLU A 162 -18.07 1.23 1.07
N ALA A 163 -17.91 2.48 0.63
CA ALA A 163 -16.68 3.25 0.86
C ALA A 163 -16.46 3.50 2.35
N VAL A 164 -17.48 3.97 3.07
CA VAL A 164 -17.46 4.21 4.52
C VAL A 164 -17.20 2.91 5.28
N ALA A 165 -17.91 1.83 4.94
CA ALA A 165 -17.70 0.52 5.56
C ALA A 165 -16.24 0.06 5.41
N SER A 166 -15.64 0.26 4.21
CA SER A 166 -14.25 -0.12 3.97
C SER A 166 -13.26 0.68 4.83
N ILE A 167 -13.45 1.99 4.99
CA ILE A 167 -12.59 2.82 5.86
C ILE A 167 -12.70 2.40 7.33
N ASN A 168 -13.90 2.04 7.78
CA ASN A 168 -14.12 1.63 9.16
C ASN A 168 -13.44 0.28 9.52
N GLU A 169 -13.15 -0.55 8.53
CA GLU A 169 -12.39 -1.80 8.71
C GLU A 169 -10.89 -1.59 8.99
N ILE A 170 -10.37 -0.36 8.83
CA ILE A 170 -8.96 -0.06 9.12
C ILE A 170 -8.69 -0.01 10.65
N TYR A 171 -9.68 -0.21 11.50
CA TYR A 171 -9.57 -0.20 12.94
C TYR A 171 -9.42 -1.62 13.55
N PRO A 172 -8.62 -1.78 14.62
CA PRO A 172 -8.17 -0.81 15.64
C PRO A 172 -6.81 -0.18 15.35
N GLN A 173 -6.69 1.10 15.63
CA GLN A 173 -5.57 2.00 15.30
C GLN A 173 -4.24 1.67 15.98
N GLU A 174 -4.19 0.84 17.00
CA GLU A 174 -2.96 0.55 17.73
C GLU A 174 -1.87 -0.04 16.83
N GLU A 175 -2.27 -0.80 15.80
CA GLU A 175 -1.36 -1.38 14.83
C GLU A 175 -0.92 -0.38 13.73
N LEU A 176 -1.76 0.62 13.40
CA LEU A 176 -1.44 1.67 12.44
C LEU A 176 -0.31 2.58 12.93
N VAL A 177 -0.23 2.84 14.23
CA VAL A 177 0.79 3.71 14.83
C VAL A 177 2.20 3.14 14.64
N ALA A 178 2.33 1.84 14.46
CA ALA A 178 3.62 1.16 14.29
C ALA A 178 4.27 1.40 12.91
N ASP A 179 3.49 1.79 11.89
CA ASP A 179 3.99 2.06 10.53
C ASP A 179 3.59 3.46 10.07
N THR A 180 4.57 4.35 10.00
CA THR A 180 4.35 5.75 9.60
C THR A 180 3.81 5.88 8.18
N ASN A 181 4.19 5.01 7.23
CA ASN A 181 3.64 5.04 5.86
C ASN A 181 2.14 4.76 5.87
N GLN A 182 1.72 3.77 6.64
CA GLN A 182 0.34 3.36 6.79
C GLN A 182 -0.50 4.47 7.45
N LEU A 183 0.02 5.05 8.53
CA LEU A 183 -0.65 6.11 9.26
C LEU A 183 -0.81 7.38 8.41
N LEU A 184 0.22 7.77 7.66
CA LEU A 184 0.14 8.90 6.72
C LEU A 184 -0.88 8.66 5.62
N TYR A 185 -0.90 7.45 5.06
CA TYR A 185 -1.86 7.12 4.01
C TYR A 185 -3.31 7.14 4.52
N TYR A 186 -3.53 6.64 5.73
CA TYR A 186 -4.83 6.69 6.39
C TYR A 186 -5.32 8.14 6.60
N HIS A 187 -4.52 9.00 7.21
CA HIS A 187 -4.87 10.41 7.41
C HIS A 187 -5.12 11.13 6.10
N TYR A 188 -4.26 10.92 5.10
CA TYR A 188 -4.42 11.51 3.79
C TYR A 188 -5.76 11.14 3.13
N ILE A 189 -6.13 9.88 3.16
CA ILE A 189 -7.40 9.42 2.57
C ILE A 189 -8.59 9.96 3.35
N LYS A 190 -8.55 9.96 4.67
CA LYS A 190 -9.63 10.55 5.49
C LYS A 190 -9.81 12.05 5.25
N GLY A 191 -8.71 12.76 4.97
CA GLY A 191 -8.74 14.18 4.65
C GLY A 191 -9.11 14.50 3.20
N SER A 192 -9.00 13.55 2.28
CA SER A 192 -9.17 13.81 0.84
C SER A 192 -10.54 13.42 0.28
N ALA A 193 -11.42 12.82 1.07
CA ALA A 193 -12.69 12.33 0.56
C ALA A 193 -13.81 12.49 1.60
N ALA A 194 -15.00 12.79 1.11
CA ALA A 194 -16.24 12.78 1.91
C ALA A 194 -16.62 11.31 2.28
N LEU A 195 -15.71 10.62 2.97
CA LEU A 195 -15.82 9.19 3.29
C LEU A 195 -16.50 8.91 4.63
N CYS A 196 -16.98 9.94 5.33
CA CYS A 196 -17.72 9.77 6.59
C CYS A 196 -19.20 10.09 6.39
N ASP A 197 -20.08 9.28 6.98
CA ASP A 197 -21.52 9.49 6.99
C ASP A 197 -21.96 10.26 8.22
N GLY A 198 -23.09 10.96 8.10
CA GLY A 198 -23.76 11.65 9.21
C GLY A 198 -23.15 12.99 9.61
N GLU A 199 -22.12 13.45 8.91
CA GLU A 199 -21.50 14.76 9.16
C GLU A 199 -22.27 15.90 8.46
N THR A 200 -22.40 17.02 9.17
CA THR A 200 -22.75 18.30 8.53
C THR A 200 -21.63 18.78 7.62
N ALA A 201 -21.90 19.80 6.79
CA ALA A 201 -20.88 20.38 5.91
C ALA A 201 -19.68 20.94 6.72
N ASP A 202 -19.97 21.61 7.84
CA ASP A 202 -18.96 22.21 8.71
C ASP A 202 -18.12 21.15 9.42
N GLU A 203 -18.74 20.10 9.97
CA GLU A 203 -18.03 18.99 10.61
C GLU A 203 -17.11 18.27 9.63
N ARG A 204 -17.59 18.03 8.40
CA ARG A 204 -16.77 17.45 7.33
C ARG A 204 -15.57 18.29 7.02
N ARG A 205 -15.77 19.61 6.85
CA ARG A 205 -14.71 20.55 6.51
C ARG A 205 -13.65 20.63 7.61
N LEU A 206 -14.07 20.66 8.86
CA LEU A 206 -13.17 20.65 10.00
C LEU A 206 -12.35 19.37 10.04
N ARG A 207 -12.99 18.22 9.85
CA ARG A 207 -12.29 16.93 9.78
C ARG A 207 -11.29 16.89 8.61
N GLU A 208 -11.69 17.31 7.42
CA GLU A 208 -10.80 17.34 6.25
C GLU A 208 -9.57 18.22 6.52
N PHE A 209 -9.77 19.37 7.13
CA PHE A 209 -8.66 20.25 7.53
C PHE A 209 -7.74 19.57 8.55
N ASP A 210 -8.27 19.00 9.62
CA ASP A 210 -7.48 18.38 10.68
C ASP A 210 -6.68 17.18 10.16
N GLU A 211 -7.27 16.34 9.33
CA GLU A 211 -6.63 15.16 8.76
C GLU A 211 -5.55 15.53 7.73
N LEU A 212 -5.81 16.52 6.86
CA LEU A 212 -4.82 17.01 5.89
C LEU A 212 -3.67 17.75 6.58
N TYR A 213 -3.98 18.55 7.62
CA TYR A 213 -2.96 19.23 8.43
C TYR A 213 -2.09 18.22 9.18
N THR A 214 -2.69 17.17 9.74
CA THR A 214 -1.97 16.08 10.41
C THR A 214 -1.06 15.36 9.41
N THR A 215 -1.56 15.04 8.22
CA THR A 215 -0.79 14.44 7.14
C THR A 215 0.43 15.31 6.79
N TRP A 216 0.21 16.58 6.49
CA TRP A 216 1.29 17.52 6.18
C TRP A 216 2.32 17.61 7.30
N LYS A 217 1.88 17.82 8.53
CA LYS A 217 2.76 17.98 9.70
C LYS A 217 3.61 16.75 9.99
N MET A 218 3.04 15.56 9.88
CA MET A 218 3.77 14.31 10.06
C MET A 218 4.74 14.07 8.90
N ALA A 219 4.30 14.29 7.67
CA ALA A 219 5.09 14.09 6.47
C ALA A 219 6.30 15.02 6.42
N SER A 220 6.10 16.31 6.70
CA SER A 220 7.16 17.32 6.73
C SER A 220 8.23 17.00 7.78
N ARG A 221 7.83 16.56 8.98
CA ARG A 221 8.77 16.15 10.04
C ARG A 221 9.53 14.87 9.71
N GLY A 222 8.92 13.95 8.99
CA GLY A 222 9.48 12.63 8.66
C GLY A 222 10.18 12.55 7.30
N GLY A 223 10.15 13.63 6.49
CA GLY A 223 10.72 13.66 5.14
C GLY A 223 9.94 12.84 4.12
N TYR A 224 8.60 12.73 4.26
CA TYR A 224 7.73 12.00 3.35
C TYR A 224 7.20 12.93 2.24
N LEU A 225 8.03 13.23 1.26
CA LEU A 225 7.76 14.24 0.21
C LEU A 225 6.44 14.02 -0.53
N TYR A 226 6.06 12.75 -0.78
CA TYR A 226 4.79 12.44 -1.44
C TYR A 226 3.58 12.92 -0.63
N PHE A 227 3.53 12.61 0.65
CA PHE A 227 2.41 13.01 1.53
C PHE A 227 2.48 14.49 1.92
N GLU A 228 3.68 15.07 2.01
CA GLU A 228 3.86 16.50 2.25
C GLU A 228 3.22 17.31 1.12
N GLY A 229 3.56 17.01 -0.13
CA GLY A 229 2.98 17.68 -1.30
C GLY A 229 1.48 17.50 -1.42
N ASN A 230 0.98 16.29 -1.23
CA ASN A 230 -0.47 16.02 -1.29
C ASN A 230 -1.24 16.66 -0.12
N GLY A 231 -0.67 16.72 1.08
CA GLY A 231 -1.27 17.40 2.22
C GLY A 231 -1.41 18.89 1.98
N VAL A 232 -0.35 19.55 1.48
CA VAL A 232 -0.38 20.98 1.10
C VAL A 232 -1.41 21.24 0.00
N GLN A 233 -1.42 20.41 -1.05
CA GLN A 233 -2.39 20.57 -2.14
C GLN A 233 -3.83 20.39 -1.66
N GLY A 234 -4.08 19.41 -0.80
CA GLY A 234 -5.40 19.19 -0.21
C GLY A 234 -5.87 20.37 0.64
N LEU A 235 -5.00 20.91 1.50
CA LEU A 235 -5.29 22.11 2.31
C LEU A 235 -5.56 23.33 1.42
N ALA A 236 -4.75 23.53 0.38
CA ALA A 236 -4.94 24.64 -0.56
C ALA A 236 -6.30 24.53 -1.28
N ASN A 237 -6.68 23.35 -1.73
CA ASN A 237 -7.97 23.09 -2.37
C ASN A 237 -9.14 23.35 -1.40
N LEU A 238 -9.02 22.91 -0.15
CA LEU A 238 -10.02 23.13 0.88
C LEU A 238 -10.21 24.62 1.19
N MET A 239 -9.13 25.40 1.23
CA MET A 239 -9.15 26.84 1.48
C MET A 239 -9.67 27.65 0.28
N ALA A 240 -9.47 27.16 -0.94
CA ALA A 240 -9.92 27.80 -2.18
C ALA A 240 -11.36 27.44 -2.56
N SER A 241 -12.04 26.58 -1.79
CA SER A 241 -13.44 26.23 -2.04
C SER A 241 -14.35 27.46 -1.96
N PRO A 242 -15.30 27.64 -2.91
CA PRO A 242 -16.21 28.77 -2.94
C PRO A 242 -17.01 28.99 -1.64
N ASP A 243 -17.27 27.90 -0.91
CA ASP A 243 -17.99 27.95 0.38
C ASP A 243 -17.20 28.64 1.51
N ASN A 244 -16.00 29.17 1.21
CA ASN A 244 -15.17 29.94 2.15
C ASN A 244 -15.43 31.44 2.11
N TYR A 245 -16.25 31.92 1.20
CA TYR A 245 -16.42 33.37 0.96
C TYR A 245 -17.81 33.88 1.37
N ASP A 246 -18.63 33.04 1.98
CA ASP A 246 -19.87 33.38 2.64
C ASP A 246 -19.70 33.39 4.17
#